data_d027f84c30affbbf9b79cf5628ebd669
#
_entry.id   d027f84c30affbbf9b79cf5628ebd669
#
_cell.length_a   1.000
_cell.length_b   1.000
_cell.length_c   1.000
_cell.angle_alpha   90.00
_cell.angle_beta   90.00
_cell.angle_gamma   90.00
#
_symmetry.space_group_name_H-M   'P 1'
#
loop_
_entity.id
_entity.type
_entity.pdbx_description
1 polymer ?
#
loop_
_entity_poly.entity_id
_entity_poly.type
_entity_poly.pdbx_seq_one_letter_code
_entity_poly.pdbx_strand_id
1 'polypeptide(L)'
;MKKIILASVFGTLFLTACNKNGPEPPPAPSLIGKWGVVNVHEKGIDNGAVVYDDNYTGQAADYMEFKNDNTVSFFIDGFGFILNYKLLPGNKLEISGDTLSIQSLTANNATIYEKYDNGPNSFDETTYNLKR
;
A
#
# COMPACT_ATOMS: atom_id res chain seq x y z
N MET A 1 -23.58 73.92 -26.12
CA MET A 1 -24.42 72.83 -25.67
C MET A 1 -23.84 71.54 -26.26
N LYS A 2 -23.02 70.76 -25.51
CA LYS A 2 -22.38 69.51 -25.95
C LYS A 2 -23.15 68.38 -25.29
N LYS A 3 -23.81 67.54 -26.12
CA LYS A 3 -24.50 66.36 -25.66
C LYS A 3 -23.49 65.22 -25.54
N ILE A 4 -23.30 64.72 -24.34
CA ILE A 4 -22.48 63.55 -24.04
C ILE A 4 -23.40 62.34 -24.14
N ILE A 5 -23.13 61.43 -25.12
CA ILE A 5 -23.81 60.16 -25.26
C ILE A 5 -23.01 59.12 -24.46
N LEU A 6 -23.62 58.62 -23.38
CA LEU A 6 -23.08 57.57 -22.51
C LEU A 6 -23.43 56.23 -23.12
N ALA A 7 -22.44 55.57 -23.77
CA ALA A 7 -22.61 54.20 -24.28
C ALA A 7 -22.40 53.21 -23.17
N SER A 8 -23.49 52.58 -22.74
CA SER A 8 -23.51 51.50 -21.72
C SER A 8 -23.07 50.19 -22.41
N VAL A 9 -21.87 49.73 -22.14
CA VAL A 9 -21.39 48.43 -22.57
C VAL A 9 -21.87 47.37 -21.57
N PHE A 10 -22.89 46.62 -21.94
CA PHE A 10 -23.37 45.48 -21.21
C PHE A 10 -22.42 44.28 -21.47
N GLY A 11 -21.50 44.08 -20.53
CA GLY A 11 -20.63 42.90 -20.53
C GLY A 11 -21.40 41.65 -20.11
N THR A 12 -21.74 40.80 -21.04
CA THR A 12 -22.27 39.46 -20.78
C THR A 12 -21.16 38.56 -20.24
N LEU A 13 -21.18 38.33 -18.92
CA LEU A 13 -20.37 37.29 -18.27
C LEU A 13 -20.90 35.91 -18.67
N PHE A 14 -20.21 35.27 -19.59
CA PHE A 14 -20.40 33.84 -19.83
C PHE A 14 -19.79 33.07 -18.64
N LEU A 15 -20.62 32.67 -17.69
CA LEU A 15 -20.30 31.67 -16.70
C LEU A 15 -20.16 30.32 -17.43
N THR A 16 -18.96 29.95 -17.84
CA THR A 16 -18.65 28.60 -18.25
C THR A 16 -18.76 27.71 -16.99
N ALA A 17 -19.92 27.13 -16.79
CA ALA A 17 -20.09 26.04 -15.84
C ALA A 17 -19.22 24.88 -16.31
N CYS A 18 -18.07 24.67 -15.65
CA CYS A 18 -17.29 23.44 -15.79
C CYS A 18 -18.17 22.29 -15.33
N ASN A 19 -18.68 21.54 -16.30
CA ASN A 19 -19.40 20.30 -16.06
C ASN A 19 -18.39 19.24 -15.54
N LYS A 20 -18.28 19.08 -14.22
CA LYS A 20 -17.43 18.08 -13.57
C LYS A 20 -18.00 16.65 -13.65
N ASN A 21 -18.60 16.28 -14.76
CA ASN A 21 -19.13 14.95 -15.00
C ASN A 21 -18.16 14.11 -15.85
N GLY A 22 -16.87 14.20 -15.58
CA GLY A 22 -15.92 13.18 -16.00
C GLY A 22 -16.11 11.93 -15.11
N PRO A 23 -15.84 10.70 -15.58
CA PRO A 23 -15.84 9.53 -14.73
C PRO A 23 -14.93 9.79 -13.53
N GLU A 24 -15.44 9.52 -12.33
CA GLU A 24 -14.69 9.64 -11.10
C GLU A 24 -13.41 8.78 -11.21
N PRO A 25 -12.23 9.32 -10.92
CA PRO A 25 -11.01 8.52 -10.98
C PRO A 25 -11.17 7.30 -10.06
N PRO A 26 -10.69 6.12 -10.46
CA PRO A 26 -10.78 4.93 -9.64
C PRO A 26 -10.17 5.20 -8.26
N PRO A 27 -10.76 4.66 -7.18
CA PRO A 27 -10.25 4.87 -5.83
C PRO A 27 -8.79 4.41 -5.74
N ALA A 28 -7.99 5.16 -5.00
CA ALA A 28 -6.59 4.82 -4.77
C ALA A 28 -6.49 3.41 -4.13
N PRO A 29 -5.49 2.60 -4.51
CA PRO A 29 -5.29 1.29 -3.91
C PRO A 29 -5.13 1.42 -2.39
N SER A 30 -5.79 0.53 -1.63
CA SER A 30 -5.74 0.50 -0.18
C SER A 30 -5.25 -0.86 0.31
N LEU A 31 -4.38 -0.86 1.31
CA LEU A 31 -3.94 -2.09 1.98
C LEU A 31 -5.05 -2.71 2.84
N ILE A 32 -6.01 -1.89 3.31
CA ILE A 32 -7.13 -2.34 4.15
C ILE A 32 -7.93 -3.44 3.46
N GLY A 33 -8.18 -4.54 4.19
CA GLY A 33 -8.95 -5.69 3.76
C GLY A 33 -8.16 -6.98 3.80
N LYS A 34 -8.80 -8.07 3.35
CA LYS A 34 -8.22 -9.41 3.36
C LYS A 34 -7.50 -9.70 2.06
N TRP A 35 -6.29 -10.22 2.18
CA TRP A 35 -5.39 -10.62 1.11
C TRP A 35 -5.01 -12.08 1.26
N GLY A 36 -5.21 -12.89 0.23
CA GLY A 36 -4.67 -14.26 0.19
C GLY A 36 -3.16 -14.21 -0.02
N VAL A 37 -2.43 -15.09 0.65
CA VAL A 37 -0.98 -15.25 0.46
C VAL A 37 -0.73 -16.04 -0.82
N VAL A 38 0.03 -15.46 -1.75
CA VAL A 38 0.47 -16.16 -2.97
C VAL A 38 1.73 -16.97 -2.65
N ASN A 39 2.73 -16.30 -2.11
CA ASN A 39 3.93 -16.91 -1.57
C ASN A 39 4.61 -16.01 -0.55
N VAL A 40 5.45 -16.61 0.28
CA VAL A 40 6.39 -15.93 1.18
C VAL A 40 7.79 -16.40 0.79
N HIS A 41 8.67 -15.46 0.47
CA HIS A 41 10.07 -15.73 0.16
C HIS A 41 10.93 -15.22 1.30
N GLU A 42 11.72 -16.09 1.89
CA GLU A 42 12.59 -15.81 3.02
C GLU A 42 14.05 -16.09 2.63
N LYS A 43 14.94 -15.17 2.94
CA LYS A 43 16.35 -15.30 2.64
C LYS A 43 17.19 -14.77 3.79
N GLY A 44 18.13 -15.58 4.24
CA GLY A 44 19.11 -15.20 5.26
C GLY A 44 20.50 -15.06 4.68
N ILE A 45 21.18 -13.99 5.09
CA ILE A 45 22.55 -13.69 4.77
C ILE A 45 23.33 -13.65 6.08
N ASP A 46 24.42 -14.42 6.17
CA ASP A 46 25.35 -14.34 7.29
C ASP A 46 26.78 -14.13 6.77
N ASN A 47 27.46 -13.10 7.29
CA ASN A 47 28.79 -12.71 6.84
C ASN A 47 28.92 -12.56 5.31
N GLY A 48 27.85 -12.12 4.64
CA GLY A 48 27.79 -11.94 3.20
C GLY A 48 27.53 -13.23 2.39
N ALA A 49 27.32 -14.36 3.05
CA ALA A 49 26.97 -15.63 2.42
C ALA A 49 25.48 -15.96 2.64
N VAL A 50 24.82 -16.52 1.62
CA VAL A 50 23.44 -17.01 1.75
C VAL A 50 23.47 -18.25 2.63
N VAL A 51 22.70 -18.23 3.73
CA VAL A 51 22.58 -19.35 4.68
C VAL A 51 21.27 -20.10 4.50
N TYR A 52 20.22 -19.44 4.01
CA TYR A 52 18.98 -20.06 3.53
C TYR A 52 18.31 -19.19 2.45
N ASP A 53 17.51 -19.79 1.62
CA ASP A 53 16.75 -19.14 0.53
C ASP A 53 15.52 -20.00 0.27
N ASP A 54 14.43 -19.73 1.01
CA ASP A 54 13.24 -20.56 1.07
C ASP A 54 12.05 -19.85 0.43
N ASN A 55 11.18 -20.61 -0.21
CA ASN A 55 9.95 -20.08 -0.80
C ASN A 55 8.75 -20.93 -0.38
N TYR A 56 7.92 -20.38 0.49
CA TYR A 56 6.65 -20.95 0.88
C TYR A 56 5.58 -20.59 -0.16
N THR A 57 4.87 -21.56 -0.69
CA THR A 57 3.70 -21.34 -1.55
C THR A 57 2.43 -21.31 -0.71
N GLY A 58 1.72 -20.17 -0.75
CA GLY A 58 0.52 -19.94 0.04
C GLY A 58 -0.59 -20.95 -0.28
N GLN A 59 -1.29 -21.38 0.75
CA GLN A 59 -2.45 -22.26 0.67
C GLN A 59 -3.74 -21.45 0.61
N ALA A 60 -4.86 -22.08 0.24
CA ALA A 60 -6.16 -21.40 0.13
C ALA A 60 -6.64 -20.76 1.44
N ALA A 61 -6.17 -21.26 2.59
CA ALA A 61 -6.52 -20.75 3.91
C ALA A 61 -5.63 -19.57 4.36
N ASP A 62 -4.47 -19.37 3.71
CA ASP A 62 -3.48 -18.41 4.14
C ASP A 62 -3.88 -16.98 3.76
N TYR A 63 -3.77 -16.07 4.71
CA TYR A 63 -4.14 -14.68 4.49
C TYR A 63 -3.42 -13.71 5.42
N MET A 64 -3.39 -12.46 4.97
CA MET A 64 -3.15 -11.28 5.78
C MET A 64 -4.37 -10.37 5.67
N GLU A 65 -4.97 -9.95 6.79
CA GLU A 65 -6.11 -9.05 6.81
C GLU A 65 -5.80 -7.79 7.60
N PHE A 66 -5.69 -6.68 6.90
CA PHE A 66 -5.48 -5.35 7.50
C PHE A 66 -6.82 -4.71 7.81
N LYS A 67 -7.08 -4.39 9.08
CA LYS A 67 -8.36 -3.87 9.56
C LYS A 67 -8.29 -2.38 9.86
N ASN A 68 -9.46 -1.72 9.87
CA ASN A 68 -9.56 -0.29 10.17
C ASN A 68 -9.26 0.07 11.64
N ASP A 69 -9.21 -0.91 12.52
CA ASP A 69 -8.85 -0.75 13.94
C ASP A 69 -7.32 -0.77 14.18
N ASN A 70 -6.52 -0.69 13.11
CA ASN A 70 -5.06 -0.77 13.13
C ASN A 70 -4.52 -2.14 13.58
N THR A 71 -5.30 -3.20 13.41
CA THR A 71 -4.81 -4.56 13.58
C THR A 71 -4.66 -5.27 12.25
N VAL A 72 -3.66 -6.16 12.17
CA VAL A 72 -3.49 -7.09 11.06
C VAL A 72 -3.58 -8.51 11.60
N SER A 73 -4.43 -9.32 10.98
CA SER A 73 -4.53 -10.75 11.26
C SER A 73 -3.75 -11.52 10.22
N PHE A 74 -2.84 -12.37 10.67
CA PHE A 74 -2.10 -13.31 9.84
C PHE A 74 -2.65 -14.72 10.08
N PHE A 75 -2.75 -15.49 9.02
CA PHE A 75 -2.88 -16.94 9.08
C PHE A 75 -2.06 -17.51 7.93
N ILE A 76 -0.92 -18.10 8.24
CA ILE A 76 0.05 -18.60 7.26
C ILE A 76 0.60 -19.92 7.79
N ASP A 77 0.60 -20.96 6.96
CA ASP A 77 1.10 -22.30 7.29
C ASP A 77 0.53 -22.89 8.60
N GLY A 78 -0.76 -22.64 8.86
CA GLY A 78 -1.44 -23.11 10.07
C GLY A 78 -1.18 -22.28 11.33
N PHE A 79 -0.35 -21.24 11.27
CA PHE A 79 -0.09 -20.33 12.38
C PHE A 79 -0.89 -19.04 12.22
N GLY A 80 -1.54 -18.60 13.31
CA GLY A 80 -2.35 -17.38 13.33
C GLY A 80 -1.88 -16.38 14.37
N PHE A 81 -1.81 -15.10 13.97
CA PHE A 81 -1.43 -13.99 14.85
C PHE A 81 -2.34 -12.80 14.60
N ILE A 82 -2.52 -11.94 15.62
CA ILE A 82 -3.11 -10.61 15.48
C ILE A 82 -2.12 -9.63 16.07
N LEU A 83 -1.67 -8.69 15.24
CA LEU A 83 -0.67 -7.70 15.60
C LEU A 83 -1.19 -6.29 15.33
N ASN A 84 -0.64 -5.30 16.02
CA ASN A 84 -0.91 -3.90 15.68
C ASN A 84 -0.08 -3.49 14.47
N TYR A 85 -0.67 -2.68 13.58
CA TYR A 85 0.05 -2.08 12.48
C TYR A 85 -0.21 -0.58 12.38
N LYS A 86 0.67 0.11 11.66
CA LYS A 86 0.56 1.52 11.35
C LYS A 86 1.11 1.78 9.95
N LEU A 87 0.35 2.51 9.14
CA LEU A 87 0.86 3.01 7.87
C LEU A 87 1.72 4.25 8.10
N LEU A 88 2.90 4.25 7.53
CA LEU A 88 3.87 5.33 7.61
C LEU A 88 4.03 6.01 6.24
N PRO A 89 4.50 7.28 6.19
CA PRO A 89 4.83 7.93 4.92
C PRO A 89 5.85 7.15 4.10
N GLY A 90 5.80 7.30 2.75
CA GLY A 90 6.78 6.69 1.85
C GLY A 90 6.58 5.19 1.62
N ASN A 91 5.33 4.74 1.57
CA ASN A 91 4.98 3.32 1.35
C ASN A 91 5.61 2.38 2.40
N LYS A 92 5.65 2.82 3.63
CA LYS A 92 6.13 2.02 4.77
C LYS A 92 4.98 1.56 5.65
N LEU A 93 5.20 0.45 6.30
CA LEU A 93 4.29 -0.21 7.21
C LEU A 93 5.08 -0.59 8.48
N GLU A 94 4.56 -0.26 9.65
CA GLU A 94 5.09 -0.75 10.92
C GLU A 94 4.16 -1.84 11.44
N ILE A 95 4.70 -3.01 11.79
CA ILE A 95 3.97 -4.11 12.44
C ILE A 95 4.73 -4.48 13.71
N SER A 96 4.11 -4.31 14.86
CA SER A 96 4.69 -4.62 16.19
C SER A 96 6.07 -4.00 16.47
N GLY A 97 6.40 -2.88 15.81
CA GLY A 97 7.69 -2.19 15.97
C GLY A 97 8.66 -2.40 14.81
N ASP A 98 8.47 -3.42 13.98
CA ASP A 98 9.28 -3.65 12.79
C ASP A 98 8.78 -2.83 11.61
N THR A 99 9.69 -2.28 10.82
CA THR A 99 9.35 -1.45 9.66
C THR A 99 9.50 -2.24 8.37
N LEU A 100 8.38 -2.41 7.67
CA LEU A 100 8.28 -3.08 6.38
C LEU A 100 8.08 -2.04 5.27
N SER A 101 8.40 -2.40 4.05
CA SER A 101 8.19 -1.59 2.84
C SER A 101 7.07 -2.18 1.99
N ILE A 102 6.11 -1.35 1.56
CA ILE A 102 5.12 -1.72 0.56
C ILE A 102 5.77 -1.45 -0.80
N GLN A 103 6.33 -2.48 -1.43
CA GLN A 103 7.04 -2.37 -2.70
C GLN A 103 6.08 -2.17 -3.88
N SER A 104 4.91 -2.78 -3.81
CA SER A 104 3.83 -2.56 -4.77
C SER A 104 2.47 -2.68 -4.09
N LEU A 105 1.51 -1.89 -4.57
CA LEU A 105 0.11 -1.95 -4.14
C LEU A 105 -0.79 -1.57 -5.30
N THR A 106 -1.66 -2.48 -5.69
CA THR A 106 -2.72 -2.27 -6.69
C THR A 106 -4.07 -2.67 -6.08
N ALA A 107 -5.14 -2.60 -6.86
CA ALA A 107 -6.45 -3.06 -6.40
C ALA A 107 -6.45 -4.56 -6.02
N ASN A 108 -5.63 -5.38 -6.70
CA ASN A 108 -5.68 -6.84 -6.60
C ASN A 108 -4.38 -7.50 -6.13
N ASN A 109 -3.26 -6.78 -6.10
CA ASN A 109 -1.97 -7.34 -5.70
C ASN A 109 -1.24 -6.38 -4.76
N ALA A 110 -0.52 -6.95 -3.80
CA ALA A 110 0.39 -6.23 -2.93
C ALA A 110 1.69 -7.04 -2.75
N THR A 111 2.81 -6.34 -2.66
CA THR A 111 4.10 -6.91 -2.28
C THR A 111 4.63 -6.13 -1.09
N ILE A 112 4.86 -6.84 0.01
CA ILE A 112 5.38 -6.29 1.26
C ILE A 112 6.74 -6.94 1.50
N TYR A 113 7.74 -6.12 1.82
CA TYR A 113 9.11 -6.52 2.05
C TYR A 113 9.57 -6.08 3.43
N GLU A 114 10.23 -6.98 4.11
CA GLU A 114 10.86 -6.77 5.41
C GLU A 114 12.35 -7.09 5.31
N LYS A 115 13.16 -6.34 6.03
CA LYS A 115 14.57 -6.64 6.23
C LYS A 115 14.91 -6.45 7.71
N TYR A 116 15.48 -7.48 8.28
CA TYR A 116 15.96 -7.47 9.66
C TYR A 116 17.49 -7.58 9.67
N ASP A 117 18.16 -6.52 10.15
CA ASP A 117 19.62 -6.47 10.22
C ASP A 117 20.12 -7.18 11.48
N ASN A 118 20.90 -8.24 11.31
CA ASN A 118 21.47 -9.07 12.37
C ASN A 118 22.93 -8.66 12.73
N GLY A 119 23.46 -7.64 12.06
CA GLY A 119 24.82 -7.16 12.27
C GLY A 119 25.58 -6.90 10.97
N PRO A 120 26.90 -6.66 11.02
CA PRO A 120 27.70 -6.38 9.84
C PRO A 120 27.62 -7.53 8.81
N ASN A 121 27.13 -7.24 7.60
CA ASN A 121 26.94 -8.21 6.51
C ASN A 121 26.03 -9.42 6.84
N SER A 122 25.17 -9.31 7.87
CA SER A 122 24.24 -10.35 8.27
C SER A 122 22.84 -9.76 8.39
N PHE A 123 21.86 -10.33 7.67
CA PHE A 123 20.47 -9.88 7.68
C PHE A 123 19.52 -10.97 7.16
N ASP A 124 18.27 -10.85 7.55
CA ASP A 124 17.17 -11.65 7.01
C ASP A 124 16.25 -10.76 6.17
N GLU A 125 15.75 -11.31 5.08
CA GLU A 125 14.79 -10.66 4.19
C GLU A 125 13.56 -11.53 4.04
N THR A 126 12.37 -10.92 4.13
CA THR A 126 11.11 -11.60 3.88
C THR A 126 10.28 -10.79 2.88
N THR A 127 9.77 -11.47 1.86
CA THR A 127 8.88 -10.87 0.85
C THR A 127 7.55 -11.60 0.86
N TYR A 128 6.48 -10.89 1.15
CA TYR A 128 5.10 -11.37 1.08
C TYR A 128 4.47 -10.92 -0.23
N ASN A 129 4.09 -11.86 -1.10
CA ASN A 129 3.31 -11.60 -2.29
C ASN A 129 1.85 -11.96 -2.03
N LEU A 130 0.97 -10.98 -2.16
CA LEU A 130 -0.42 -11.04 -1.74
C LEU A 130 -1.36 -10.74 -2.90
N LYS A 131 -2.57 -11.34 -2.90
CA LYS A 131 -3.62 -11.02 -3.86
C LYS A 131 -5.02 -11.05 -3.23
N ARG A 132 -5.96 -10.32 -3.86
CA ARG A 132 -7.41 -10.36 -3.59
C ARG A 132 -8.14 -11.19 -4.60
#